data_6992a2ababa6139c126182e8540e8e54
#
_entry.id   6992a2ababa6139c126182e8540e8e54
#
_cell.length_a   1.000
_cell.length_b   1.000
_cell.length_c   1.000
_cell.angle_alpha   90.00
_cell.angle_beta   90.00
_cell.angle_gamma   90.00
#
_symmetry.space_group_name_H-M   'P 1'
#
loop_
_entity.id
_entity.type
_entity.pdbx_description
1 polymer ?
#
loop_
_entity_poly.entity_id
_entity_poly.type
_entity_poly.pdbx_seq_one_letter_code
_entity_poly.pdbx_strand_id
1 'polypeptide(L)'
;QNRLGQLQLGSASLIFGRVDLDNDVRFYIGRLAVSDERQEPVVVDWRAPVAEPFYRATGRDPMGLIRRRHFVSRGRELLEIEDELFDLDQLDEGFQGHGALLAALDQNRDGQLRDIVATIQGEQDEIIRDPLKGMLIVQGGPGTGKTVVALHRAAYLLYTHRFPLEGQGVLVVGPNRLFLRYI
;
A
#
# COMPACT_ATOMS: atom_id res chain seq x y z
N GLN A 1 7.76 20.94 15.84
CA GLN A 1 8.55 21.36 14.64
C GLN A 1 9.30 20.21 13.93
N ASN A 2 9.28 18.96 14.39
CA ASN A 2 10.10 17.88 13.79
C ASN A 2 9.34 16.86 12.95
N ARG A 3 8.05 17.03 12.67
CA ARG A 3 7.30 16.06 11.82
C ARG A 3 7.61 16.17 10.33
N LEU A 4 8.00 17.36 9.83
CA LEU A 4 8.34 17.55 8.41
C LEU A 4 9.66 16.86 8.01
N GLY A 5 10.61 16.67 8.95
CA GLY A 5 11.86 15.94 8.69
C GLY A 5 11.69 14.42 8.50
N GLN A 6 10.61 13.83 9.04
CA GLN A 6 10.29 12.41 8.85
C GLN A 6 9.59 12.14 7.51
N LEU A 7 9.17 13.18 6.80
CA LEU A 7 8.54 13.12 5.48
C LEU A 7 9.54 13.12 4.31
N GLN A 8 10.80 12.74 4.55
CA GLN A 8 11.75 12.51 3.47
C GLN A 8 11.42 11.21 2.73
N LEU A 9 10.31 11.23 2.00
CA LEU A 9 9.86 10.13 1.13
C LEU A 9 10.72 10.02 -0.15
N GLY A 10 11.78 10.80 -0.25
CA GLY A 10 12.61 10.88 -1.46
C GLY A 10 11.75 11.37 -2.65
N SER A 11 11.79 10.62 -3.76
CA SER A 11 10.96 10.88 -4.94
C SER A 11 9.56 10.25 -4.87
N ALA A 12 9.24 9.50 -3.80
CA ALA A 12 7.95 8.83 -3.67
C ALA A 12 6.86 9.81 -3.21
N SER A 13 5.68 9.71 -3.80
CA SER A 13 4.51 10.50 -3.38
C SER A 13 4.00 10.05 -2.01
N LEU A 14 3.56 11.00 -1.19
CA LEU A 14 2.91 10.70 0.08
C LEU A 14 1.58 9.97 -0.14
N ILE A 15 0.75 10.46 -1.04
CA ILE A 15 -0.57 9.92 -1.37
C ILE A 15 -0.47 9.19 -2.70
N PHE A 16 -1.04 7.99 -2.77
CA PHE A 16 -1.07 7.18 -3.99
C PHE A 16 -2.46 6.64 -4.32
N GLY A 17 -3.43 6.84 -3.43
CA GLY A 17 -4.78 6.36 -3.66
C GLY A 17 -5.86 7.11 -2.89
N ARG A 18 -7.12 6.83 -3.24
CA ARG A 18 -8.31 7.25 -2.53
C ARG A 18 -9.37 6.17 -2.63
N VAL A 19 -10.11 5.97 -1.57
CA VAL A 19 -11.31 5.14 -1.52
C VAL A 19 -12.51 6.03 -1.22
N ASP A 20 -13.60 5.84 -1.98
CA ASP A 20 -14.89 6.46 -1.74
C ASP A 20 -15.85 5.34 -1.33
N LEU A 21 -16.45 5.46 -0.16
CA LEU A 21 -17.38 4.48 0.42
C LEU A 21 -18.83 4.85 0.13
N ASP A 22 -19.75 3.91 0.24
CA ASP A 22 -21.18 4.03 0.01
C ASP A 22 -21.90 5.06 0.92
N ASN A 23 -21.28 5.44 2.03
CA ASN A 23 -21.79 6.41 3.00
C ASN A 23 -21.23 7.84 2.82
N ASP A 24 -20.79 8.19 1.61
CA ASP A 24 -20.15 9.48 1.26
C ASP A 24 -18.82 9.77 1.99
N VAL A 25 -18.27 8.78 2.68
CA VAL A 25 -16.97 8.91 3.35
C VAL A 25 -15.85 8.65 2.34
N ARG A 26 -14.80 9.48 2.41
CA ARG A 26 -13.63 9.40 1.52
C ARG A 26 -12.35 9.38 2.34
N PHE A 27 -11.46 8.47 1.98
CA PHE A 27 -10.13 8.40 2.60
C PHE A 27 -9.04 8.46 1.54
N TYR A 28 -8.12 9.41 1.70
CA TYR A 28 -6.87 9.39 0.93
C TYR A 28 -5.91 8.38 1.56
N ILE A 29 -5.36 7.51 0.74
CA ILE A 29 -4.44 6.45 1.18
C ILE A 29 -3.01 6.87 0.86
N GLY A 30 -2.17 6.80 1.87
CA GLY A 30 -0.79 7.23 1.75
C GLY A 30 0.20 6.36 2.52
N ARG A 31 1.46 6.72 2.39
CA ARG A 31 2.58 6.01 3.04
C ARG A 31 2.67 6.28 4.54
N LEU A 32 2.14 7.42 4.96
CA LEU A 32 2.10 7.85 6.36
C LEU A 32 0.76 8.52 6.64
N ALA A 33 0.28 8.39 7.88
CA ALA A 33 -0.90 9.11 8.33
C ALA A 33 -0.59 10.60 8.50
N VAL A 34 -1.52 11.44 8.03
CA VAL A 34 -1.49 12.89 8.24
C VAL A 34 -2.86 13.30 8.78
N SER A 35 -2.86 14.06 9.86
CA SER A 35 -4.06 14.67 10.44
C SER A 35 -3.98 16.19 10.35
N ASP A 36 -5.12 16.83 10.29
CA ASP A 36 -5.25 18.28 10.37
C ASP A 36 -5.05 18.82 11.81
N GLU A 37 -5.26 20.11 11.99
CA GLU A 37 -5.15 20.78 13.30
C GLU A 37 -6.20 20.29 14.32
N ARG A 38 -7.32 19.73 13.83
CA ARG A 38 -8.40 19.17 14.65
C ARG A 38 -8.22 17.67 14.94
N GLN A 39 -7.07 17.10 14.56
CA GLN A 39 -6.75 15.66 14.66
C GLN A 39 -7.59 14.79 13.73
N GLU A 40 -8.29 15.35 12.75
CA GLU A 40 -9.02 14.56 11.77
C GLU A 40 -8.08 14.01 10.69
N PRO A 41 -8.24 12.76 10.26
CA PRO A 41 -7.35 12.14 9.29
C PRO A 41 -7.55 12.74 7.90
N VAL A 42 -6.53 13.40 7.37
CA VAL A 42 -6.46 13.88 5.98
C VAL A 42 -5.91 12.80 5.06
N VAL A 43 -4.89 12.07 5.54
CA VAL A 43 -4.31 10.93 4.84
C VAL A 43 -4.25 9.76 5.81
N VAL A 44 -4.78 8.64 5.39
CA VAL A 44 -4.75 7.38 6.13
C VAL A 44 -3.52 6.59 5.72
N ASP A 45 -2.82 6.04 6.71
CA ASP A 45 -1.70 5.13 6.48
C ASP A 45 -2.20 3.84 5.81
N TRP A 46 -1.51 3.38 4.78
CA TRP A 46 -1.86 2.18 4.03
C TRP A 46 -2.01 0.91 4.89
N ARG A 47 -1.35 0.89 6.06
CA ARG A 47 -1.40 -0.22 7.02
C ARG A 47 -2.67 -0.23 7.87
N ALA A 48 -3.41 0.87 7.93
CA ALA A 48 -4.65 0.94 8.69
C ALA A 48 -5.73 0.00 8.11
N PRO A 49 -6.62 -0.56 8.94
CA PRO A 49 -7.69 -1.45 8.45
C PRO A 49 -8.58 -0.81 7.39
N VAL A 50 -8.88 0.48 7.52
CA VAL A 50 -9.72 1.21 6.56
C VAL A 50 -9.09 1.34 5.16
N ALA A 51 -7.79 1.09 5.03
CA ALA A 51 -7.11 1.05 3.73
C ALA A 51 -7.16 -0.32 3.04
N GLU A 52 -7.60 -1.38 3.73
CA GLU A 52 -7.68 -2.74 3.18
C GLU A 52 -8.51 -2.83 1.89
N PRO A 53 -9.69 -2.20 1.77
CA PRO A 53 -10.48 -2.23 0.55
C PRO A 53 -9.75 -1.66 -0.68
N PHE A 54 -8.81 -0.72 -0.48
CA PHE A 54 -7.98 -0.20 -1.58
C PHE A 54 -7.19 -1.30 -2.29
N TYR A 55 -6.79 -2.36 -1.59
CA TYR A 55 -6.00 -3.47 -2.15
C TYR A 55 -6.85 -4.67 -2.54
N ARG A 56 -7.90 -4.96 -1.77
CA ARG A 56 -8.62 -6.23 -1.83
C ARG A 56 -9.98 -6.17 -2.51
N ALA A 57 -10.61 -5.00 -2.59
CA ALA A 57 -11.90 -4.86 -3.24
C ALA A 57 -11.85 -5.34 -4.69
N THR A 58 -12.87 -6.09 -5.09
CA THR A 58 -13.07 -6.60 -6.45
C THR A 58 -14.51 -6.33 -6.89
N GLY A 59 -14.80 -6.44 -8.19
CA GLY A 59 -16.17 -6.31 -8.68
C GLY A 59 -17.16 -7.33 -8.10
N ARG A 60 -16.66 -8.46 -7.52
CA ARG A 60 -17.50 -9.46 -6.83
C ARG A 60 -17.67 -9.16 -5.35
N ASP A 61 -16.67 -8.55 -4.73
CA ASP A 61 -16.66 -8.14 -3.33
C ASP A 61 -16.09 -6.73 -3.25
N PRO A 62 -16.93 -5.70 -3.39
CA PRO A 62 -16.51 -4.31 -3.37
C PRO A 62 -16.11 -3.81 -1.97
N MET A 63 -16.32 -4.59 -0.90
CA MET A 63 -15.96 -4.23 0.48
C MET A 63 -16.47 -2.83 0.89
N GLY A 64 -17.65 -2.42 0.39
CA GLY A 64 -18.26 -1.11 0.64
C GLY A 64 -17.66 0.03 -0.20
N LEU A 65 -16.84 -0.24 -1.18
CA LEU A 65 -16.36 0.79 -2.11
C LEU A 65 -17.38 1.09 -3.20
N ILE A 66 -17.59 2.37 -3.46
CA ILE A 66 -18.20 2.88 -4.70
C ILE A 66 -17.10 3.11 -5.73
N ARG A 67 -15.96 3.66 -5.30
CA ARG A 67 -14.84 3.98 -6.19
C ARG A 67 -13.50 3.80 -5.51
N ARG A 68 -12.57 3.22 -6.25
CA ARG A 68 -11.13 3.23 -5.97
C ARG A 68 -10.43 4.13 -6.97
N ARG A 69 -9.60 5.06 -6.47
CA ARG A 69 -8.83 5.99 -7.30
C ARG A 69 -7.35 5.78 -7.06
N HIS A 70 -6.60 5.60 -8.13
CA HIS A 70 -5.14 5.56 -8.11
C HIS A 70 -4.55 6.89 -8.57
N PHE A 71 -3.49 7.34 -7.90
CA PHE A 71 -2.73 8.52 -8.29
C PHE A 71 -1.35 8.09 -8.77
N VAL A 72 -1.06 8.33 -10.04
CA VAL A 72 0.27 8.20 -10.61
C VAL A 72 0.98 9.54 -10.49
N SER A 73 2.11 9.58 -9.78
CA SER A 73 2.83 10.83 -9.54
C SER A 73 4.33 10.62 -9.61
N ARG A 74 5.05 11.69 -9.99
CA ARG A 74 6.51 11.76 -9.98
C ARG A 74 6.94 12.86 -9.03
N GLY A 75 7.43 12.48 -7.85
CA GLY A 75 7.72 13.43 -6.80
C GLY A 75 6.46 14.18 -6.36
N ARG A 76 6.37 15.48 -6.68
CA ARG A 76 5.22 16.34 -6.33
C ARG A 76 4.24 16.58 -7.49
N GLU A 77 4.55 16.08 -8.67
CA GLU A 77 3.74 16.24 -9.87
C GLU A 77 2.79 15.05 -10.02
N LEU A 78 1.50 15.34 -10.13
CA LEU A 78 0.47 14.37 -10.46
C LEU A 78 0.44 14.18 -11.98
N LEU A 79 0.72 12.96 -12.45
CA LEU A 79 0.78 12.63 -13.86
C LEU A 79 -0.54 12.07 -14.38
N GLU A 80 -1.19 11.22 -13.59
CA GLU A 80 -2.40 10.50 -14.02
C GLU A 80 -3.31 10.17 -12.83
N ILE A 81 -4.59 10.09 -13.10
CA ILE A 81 -5.63 9.64 -12.17
C ILE A 81 -6.40 8.52 -12.85
N GLU A 82 -6.45 7.35 -12.23
CA GLU A 82 -7.25 6.23 -12.70
C GLU A 82 -8.34 5.92 -11.68
N ASP A 83 -9.60 5.83 -12.16
CA ASP A 83 -10.76 5.48 -11.35
C ASP A 83 -11.25 4.07 -11.70
N GLU A 84 -11.53 3.28 -10.68
CA GLU A 84 -12.25 2.02 -10.76
C GLU A 84 -13.57 2.15 -9.99
N LEU A 85 -14.68 1.89 -10.66
CA LEU A 85 -16.03 1.96 -10.10
C LEU A 85 -16.50 0.57 -9.69
N PHE A 86 -17.14 0.47 -8.54
CA PHE A 86 -17.69 -0.78 -7.98
C PHE A 86 -19.22 -0.79 -7.96
N ASP A 87 -19.86 0.32 -8.31
CA ASP A 87 -21.32 0.41 -8.44
C ASP A 87 -21.76 -0.22 -9.77
N LEU A 88 -22.48 -1.34 -9.69
CA LEU A 88 -22.93 -2.10 -10.84
C LEU A 88 -23.94 -1.34 -11.73
N ASP A 89 -24.60 -0.30 -11.19
CA ASP A 89 -25.56 0.50 -11.94
C ASP A 89 -24.89 1.60 -12.80
N GLN A 90 -23.58 1.82 -12.66
CA GLN A 90 -22.80 2.80 -13.39
C GLN A 90 -21.75 2.20 -14.32
N LEU A 91 -21.75 0.88 -14.51
CA LEU A 91 -20.81 0.20 -15.40
C LEU A 91 -21.19 0.44 -16.87
N ASP A 92 -20.84 1.61 -17.39
CA ASP A 92 -20.59 1.76 -18.81
C ASP A 92 -19.27 1.06 -19.17
N GLU A 93 -19.31 0.23 -20.20
CA GLU A 93 -18.24 -0.68 -20.63
C GLU A 93 -16.91 0.05 -20.80
N GLY A 94 -15.88 -0.30 -20.02
CA GLY A 94 -14.52 -0.01 -20.46
C GLY A 94 -13.43 0.38 -19.48
N PHE A 95 -13.57 0.19 -18.16
CA PHE A 95 -12.47 0.54 -17.26
C PHE A 95 -11.75 -0.70 -16.69
N GLN A 96 -10.55 -0.97 -17.18
CA GLN A 96 -9.62 -1.96 -16.62
C GLN A 96 -8.44 -1.21 -15.97
N GLY A 97 -8.40 -1.18 -14.65
CA GLY A 97 -7.38 -0.48 -13.84
C GLY A 97 -5.96 -1.10 -13.86
N HIS A 98 -5.46 -1.50 -15.04
CA HIS A 98 -4.11 -2.04 -15.18
C HIS A 98 -3.05 -0.98 -15.52
N GLY A 99 -3.44 0.23 -15.93
CA GLY A 99 -2.52 1.27 -16.38
C GLY A 99 -1.65 1.83 -15.24
N ALA A 100 -2.25 2.12 -14.07
CA ALA A 100 -1.51 2.63 -12.90
C ALA A 100 -0.46 1.63 -12.41
N LEU A 101 -0.79 0.32 -12.41
CA LEU A 101 0.16 -0.72 -12.05
C LEU A 101 1.34 -0.76 -13.03
N LEU A 102 1.07 -0.72 -14.33
CA LEU A 102 2.11 -0.72 -15.37
C LEU A 102 2.98 0.54 -15.31
N ALA A 103 2.38 1.72 -15.13
CA ALA A 103 3.10 2.98 -15.00
C ALA A 103 4.01 3.00 -13.75
N ALA A 104 3.55 2.48 -12.62
CA ALA A 104 4.34 2.39 -11.40
C ALA A 104 5.50 1.37 -11.53
N LEU A 105 5.31 0.26 -12.26
CA LEU A 105 6.36 -0.72 -12.52
C LEU A 105 7.44 -0.18 -13.48
N ASP A 106 7.07 0.65 -14.45
CA ASP A 106 8.00 1.23 -15.42
C ASP A 106 8.94 2.28 -14.79
N GLN A 107 8.49 2.97 -13.74
CA GLN A 107 9.29 3.93 -12.97
C GLN A 107 10.37 3.28 -12.07
N ASN A 108 10.35 1.95 -11.89
CA ASN A 108 11.15 1.25 -10.87
C ASN A 108 12.42 0.56 -11.42
N ARG A 109 13.02 1.06 -12.51
CA ARG A 109 14.18 0.40 -13.18
C ARG A 109 15.56 0.66 -12.54
N ASP A 110 15.65 1.35 -11.41
CA ASP A 110 16.94 1.78 -10.83
C ASP A 110 17.68 0.73 -9.97
N GLY A 111 17.26 -0.54 -10.01
CA GLY A 111 18.00 -1.65 -9.39
C GLY A 111 18.03 -1.66 -7.85
N GLN A 112 17.30 -0.80 -7.17
CA GLN A 112 17.10 -0.83 -5.73
C GLN A 112 15.70 -1.31 -5.37
N LEU A 113 15.59 -2.05 -4.26
CA LEU A 113 14.29 -2.44 -3.73
C LEU A 113 13.57 -1.17 -3.23
N ARG A 114 12.57 -0.72 -3.98
CA ARG A 114 11.78 0.47 -3.63
C ARG A 114 10.46 0.08 -2.97
N ASP A 115 9.88 1.05 -2.30
CA ASP A 115 8.54 0.93 -1.74
C ASP A 115 7.50 0.71 -2.84
N ILE A 116 6.82 -0.44 -2.78
CA ILE A 116 5.78 -0.85 -3.74
C ILE A 116 4.36 -0.68 -3.19
N VAL A 117 4.18 0.09 -2.13
CA VAL A 117 2.89 0.20 -1.43
C VAL A 117 1.73 0.52 -2.38
N ALA A 118 1.98 1.33 -3.41
CA ALA A 118 0.96 1.69 -4.40
C ALA A 118 0.60 0.53 -5.37
N THR A 119 1.42 -0.54 -5.43
CA THR A 119 1.27 -1.63 -6.41
C THR A 119 1.08 -3.00 -5.76
N ILE A 120 0.82 -3.06 -4.45
CA ILE A 120 0.48 -4.28 -3.73
C ILE A 120 -0.82 -4.84 -4.32
N GLN A 121 -0.80 -6.10 -4.74
CA GLN A 121 -1.98 -6.81 -5.23
C GLN A 121 -2.75 -7.46 -4.07
N GLY A 122 -4.01 -7.84 -4.32
CA GLY A 122 -4.89 -8.40 -3.30
C GLY A 122 -4.29 -9.61 -2.58
N GLU A 123 -3.74 -10.57 -3.32
CA GLU A 123 -3.10 -11.77 -2.73
C GLU A 123 -1.86 -11.42 -1.89
N GLN A 124 -1.12 -10.39 -2.30
CA GLN A 124 0.02 -9.91 -1.52
C GLN A 124 -0.44 -9.21 -0.24
N ASP A 125 -1.52 -8.43 -0.30
CA ASP A 125 -2.10 -7.76 0.86
C ASP A 125 -2.65 -8.77 1.88
N GLU A 126 -3.26 -9.86 1.44
CA GLU A 126 -3.69 -10.96 2.31
C GLU A 126 -2.53 -11.53 3.12
N ILE A 127 -1.39 -11.81 2.47
CA ILE A 127 -0.18 -12.30 3.13
C ILE A 127 0.39 -11.26 4.10
N ILE A 128 0.40 -9.99 3.71
CA ILE A 128 0.90 -8.89 4.55
C ILE A 128 0.07 -8.75 5.82
N ARG A 129 -1.26 -8.85 5.73
CA ARG A 129 -2.19 -8.67 6.85
C ARG A 129 -2.53 -9.93 7.62
N ASP A 130 -1.97 -11.08 7.24
CA ASP A 130 -2.18 -12.33 7.96
C ASP A 130 -1.82 -12.20 9.46
N PRO A 131 -2.54 -12.82 10.40
CA PRO A 131 -2.30 -12.68 11.84
C PRO A 131 -0.85 -12.89 12.27
N LEU A 132 -0.43 -12.21 13.37
CA LEU A 132 0.91 -12.29 13.93
C LEU A 132 1.28 -13.71 14.41
N LYS A 133 0.30 -14.43 14.98
CA LYS A 133 0.53 -15.72 15.63
C LYS A 133 0.65 -16.85 14.60
N GLY A 134 1.63 -17.71 14.82
CA GLY A 134 1.81 -18.93 14.04
C GLY A 134 2.99 -18.84 13.06
N MET A 135 3.00 -19.76 12.10
CA MET A 135 3.99 -19.86 11.04
C MET A 135 3.31 -19.59 9.69
N LEU A 136 3.83 -18.65 8.94
CA LEU A 136 3.40 -18.37 7.57
C LEU A 136 4.49 -18.78 6.59
N ILE A 137 4.14 -19.66 5.64
CA ILE A 137 5.04 -20.11 4.57
C ILE A 137 4.55 -19.48 3.26
N VAL A 138 5.38 -18.66 2.63
CA VAL A 138 5.07 -18.00 1.36
C VAL A 138 5.85 -18.65 0.24
N GLN A 139 5.13 -19.25 -0.72
CA GLN A 139 5.70 -19.87 -1.92
C GLN A 139 5.40 -19.03 -3.15
N GLY A 140 6.28 -19.12 -4.14
CA GLY A 140 6.10 -18.43 -5.42
C GLY A 140 7.37 -18.50 -6.26
N GLY A 141 7.22 -18.29 -7.57
CA GLY A 141 8.32 -18.25 -8.53
C GLY A 141 9.29 -17.08 -8.30
N PRO A 142 10.41 -17.03 -9.04
CA PRO A 142 11.27 -15.86 -9.07
C PRO A 142 10.49 -14.62 -9.54
N GLY A 143 10.76 -13.45 -8.94
CA GLY A 143 10.13 -12.20 -9.35
C GLY A 143 8.69 -11.96 -8.84
N THR A 144 8.07 -12.88 -8.11
CA THR A 144 6.69 -12.72 -7.58
C THR A 144 6.60 -11.78 -6.37
N GLY A 145 7.67 -11.11 -5.98
CA GLY A 145 7.65 -10.11 -4.89
C GLY A 145 7.77 -10.67 -3.47
N LYS A 146 8.10 -11.96 -3.26
CA LYS A 146 8.16 -12.59 -1.92
C LYS A 146 8.95 -11.79 -0.88
N THR A 147 10.13 -11.28 -1.25
CA THR A 147 10.98 -10.48 -0.35
C THR A 147 10.31 -9.18 0.03
N VAL A 148 9.71 -8.52 -0.94
CA VAL A 148 9.01 -7.25 -0.75
C VAL A 148 7.80 -7.45 0.14
N VAL A 149 7.00 -8.48 -0.11
CA VAL A 149 5.86 -8.86 0.75
C VAL A 149 6.31 -9.13 2.19
N ALA A 150 7.42 -9.85 2.39
CA ALA A 150 7.97 -10.11 3.72
C ALA A 150 8.36 -8.82 4.47
N LEU A 151 8.97 -7.85 3.78
CA LEU A 151 9.35 -6.57 4.39
C LEU A 151 8.13 -5.70 4.70
N HIS A 152 7.15 -5.65 3.79
CA HIS A 152 5.90 -4.92 4.03
C HIS A 152 5.07 -5.57 5.14
N ARG A 153 5.07 -6.91 5.25
CA ARG A 153 4.48 -7.60 6.39
C ARG A 153 5.15 -7.21 7.69
N ALA A 154 6.48 -7.17 7.74
CA ALA A 154 7.22 -6.70 8.92
C ALA A 154 6.81 -5.27 9.31
N ALA A 155 6.71 -4.36 8.33
CA ALA A 155 6.26 -3.00 8.55
C ALA A 155 4.80 -2.92 9.04
N TYR A 156 3.91 -3.76 8.48
CA TYR A 156 2.52 -3.87 8.90
C TYR A 156 2.39 -4.39 10.34
N LEU A 157 3.11 -5.45 10.69
CA LEU A 157 3.07 -6.03 12.02
C LEU A 157 3.62 -5.07 13.09
N LEU A 158 4.71 -4.36 12.81
CA LEU A 158 5.25 -3.32 13.68
C LEU A 158 4.28 -2.14 13.88
N TYR A 159 3.47 -1.83 12.88
CA TYR A 159 2.44 -0.80 12.98
C TYR A 159 1.23 -1.29 13.79
N THR A 160 0.69 -2.46 13.45
CA THR A 160 -0.57 -2.98 14.01
C THR A 160 -0.39 -3.56 15.40
N HIS A 161 0.76 -4.21 15.65
CA HIS A 161 1.10 -4.85 16.93
C HIS A 161 2.22 -4.10 17.66
N ARG A 162 2.16 -2.77 17.63
CA ARG A 162 3.19 -1.91 18.19
C ARG A 162 3.56 -2.29 19.63
N PHE A 163 2.57 -2.42 20.52
CA PHE A 163 2.83 -2.70 21.93
C PHE A 163 3.55 -4.02 22.19
N PRO A 164 3.14 -5.18 21.62
CA PRO A 164 3.87 -6.43 21.85
C PRO A 164 5.22 -6.49 21.15
N LEU A 165 5.44 -5.73 20.06
CA LEU A 165 6.69 -5.73 19.29
C LEU A 165 7.62 -4.57 19.65
N GLU A 166 7.16 -3.58 20.42
CA GLU A 166 7.97 -2.43 20.85
C GLU A 166 9.11 -2.92 21.75
N GLY A 167 10.34 -2.68 21.31
CA GLY A 167 11.56 -3.14 21.99
C GLY A 167 12.04 -4.55 21.61
N GLN A 168 11.23 -5.37 20.94
CA GLN A 168 11.65 -6.70 20.44
C GLN A 168 12.13 -6.64 18.99
N GLY A 169 11.47 -5.84 18.16
CA GLY A 169 11.78 -5.69 16.74
C GLY A 169 11.46 -6.93 15.89
N VAL A 170 11.96 -6.92 14.67
CA VAL A 170 11.84 -8.01 13.69
C VAL A 170 13.23 -8.45 13.26
N LEU A 171 13.53 -9.74 13.37
CA LEU A 171 14.76 -10.32 12.84
C LEU A 171 14.55 -10.76 11.40
N VAL A 172 15.37 -10.22 10.48
CA VAL A 172 15.41 -10.66 9.09
C VAL A 172 16.64 -11.53 8.86
N VAL A 173 16.42 -12.75 8.38
CA VAL A 173 17.51 -13.68 8.03
C VAL A 173 17.52 -13.86 6.52
N GLY A 174 18.65 -13.60 5.90
CA GLY A 174 18.84 -13.73 4.46
C GLY A 174 19.97 -14.68 4.08
N PRO A 175 20.07 -15.09 2.79
CA PRO A 175 21.04 -16.08 2.32
C PRO A 175 22.50 -15.58 2.42
N ASN A 176 22.74 -14.29 2.34
CA ASN A 176 24.07 -13.70 2.42
C ASN A 176 24.02 -12.19 2.72
N ARG A 177 25.21 -11.60 3.01
CA ARG A 177 25.33 -10.18 3.34
C ARG A 177 24.99 -9.23 2.18
N LEU A 178 25.20 -9.65 0.94
CA LEU A 178 24.90 -8.82 -0.23
C LEU A 178 23.36 -8.66 -0.36
N PHE A 179 22.62 -9.74 -0.20
CA PHE A 179 21.16 -9.72 -0.14
C PHE A 179 20.64 -8.81 0.97
N LEU A 180 21.20 -8.91 2.19
CA LEU A 180 20.77 -8.08 3.33
C LEU A 180 21.12 -6.58 3.16
N ARG A 181 22.08 -6.24 2.32
CA ARG A 181 22.36 -4.84 1.95
C ARG A 181 21.44 -4.30 0.86
N TYR A 182 20.87 -5.19 0.07
CA TYR A 182 19.95 -4.84 -1.01
C TYR A 182 18.55 -4.53 -0.48
N ILE A 183 18.10 -5.19 0.58
CA ILE A 183 16.81 -4.98 1.23
C ILE A 183 16.92 -3.94 2.35
#